data_cb8bc5afd4c0adbee7e0d8fa984ba280
#
_entry.id   cb8bc5afd4c0adbee7e0d8fa984ba280
#
_cell.length_a   1.000
_cell.length_b   1.000
_cell.length_c   1.000
_cell.angle_alpha   90.00
_cell.angle_beta   90.00
_cell.angle_gamma   90.00
#
_symmetry.space_group_name_H-M   'P 1'
#
loop_
_entity.id
_entity.type
_entity.pdbx_description
1 polymer ?
#
loop_
_entity_poly.entity_id
_entity_poly.type
_entity_poly.pdbx_seq_one_letter_code
_entity_poly.pdbx_strand_id
1 'polypeptide(L)'
;MASFGLPAPKRIVIAVFALAMIVLGSLTLLSSGASSSGHLVTANGPVSIVIEVAETEKEREVGLMNRNSMPADQGMLFDFKQTRLVTMWMKNTYIPLDMVFMDEAGTVTHIAANAQPLSLDIISSRGPVRYVLELNGGAAARYGLKPGDRLEHPMIPAAK
;
A
#
# COMPACT_ATOMS: atom_id res chain seq x y z
N MET A 1 -20.82 -84.19 -35.12
CA MET A 1 -20.58 -82.85 -35.66
C MET A 1 -20.74 -81.85 -34.48
N ALA A 2 -19.63 -81.39 -33.89
CA ALA A 2 -19.62 -80.53 -32.75
C ALA A 2 -19.44 -79.08 -33.24
N SER A 3 -20.45 -78.23 -32.95
CA SER A 3 -20.42 -76.82 -33.26
C SER A 3 -19.74 -76.07 -32.11
N PHE A 4 -18.58 -75.56 -32.36
CA PHE A 4 -17.85 -74.65 -31.40
C PHE A 4 -18.41 -73.24 -31.53
N GLY A 5 -19.20 -72.84 -30.54
CA GLY A 5 -19.60 -71.45 -30.39
C GLY A 5 -18.44 -70.58 -29.78
N LEU A 6 -18.05 -69.58 -30.52
CA LEU A 6 -17.10 -68.60 -30.06
C LEU A 6 -17.69 -67.68 -28.97
N PRO A 7 -16.97 -67.40 -27.90
CA PRO A 7 -17.44 -66.47 -26.87
C PRO A 7 -17.38 -65.01 -27.34
N ALA A 8 -18.45 -64.28 -27.06
CA ALA A 8 -18.59 -62.89 -27.38
C ALA A 8 -17.51 -62.01 -26.64
N PRO A 9 -17.01 -60.94 -27.28
CA PRO A 9 -16.03 -60.09 -26.64
C PRO A 9 -16.63 -59.30 -25.49
N LYS A 10 -16.02 -59.45 -24.32
CA LYS A 10 -16.34 -58.62 -23.15
C LYS A 10 -16.01 -57.17 -23.47
N ARG A 11 -17.01 -56.32 -23.50
CA ARG A 11 -16.87 -54.87 -23.60
C ARG A 11 -16.16 -54.36 -22.35
N ILE A 12 -14.89 -54.02 -22.49
CA ILE A 12 -14.15 -53.30 -21.47
C ILE A 12 -14.65 -51.86 -21.49
N VAL A 13 -15.46 -51.54 -20.49
CA VAL A 13 -15.84 -50.14 -20.24
C VAL A 13 -14.62 -49.47 -19.56
N ILE A 14 -13.87 -48.76 -20.35
CA ILE A 14 -12.80 -47.89 -19.82
C ILE A 14 -13.51 -46.69 -19.25
N ALA A 15 -13.70 -46.71 -17.91
CA ALA A 15 -14.09 -45.53 -17.18
C ALA A 15 -12.90 -44.54 -17.17
N VAL A 16 -12.95 -43.57 -18.06
CA VAL A 16 -12.01 -42.43 -18.03
C VAL A 16 -12.41 -41.57 -16.83
N PHE A 17 -11.75 -41.80 -15.71
CA PHE A 17 -11.75 -40.85 -14.62
C PHE A 17 -10.99 -39.61 -15.09
N ALA A 18 -11.72 -38.62 -15.59
CA ALA A 18 -11.20 -37.28 -15.74
C ALA A 18 -10.89 -36.74 -14.33
N LEU A 19 -9.62 -36.87 -13.93
CA LEU A 19 -9.09 -36.23 -12.73
C LEU A 19 -9.08 -34.74 -13.00
N ALA A 20 -10.18 -34.06 -12.66
CA ALA A 20 -10.23 -32.61 -12.59
C ALA A 20 -9.27 -32.18 -11.45
N MET A 21 -8.03 -31.88 -11.80
CA MET A 21 -7.11 -31.16 -10.95
C MET A 21 -7.70 -29.76 -10.72
N ILE A 22 -8.49 -29.64 -9.66
CA ILE A 22 -8.81 -28.34 -9.09
C ILE A 22 -7.51 -27.83 -8.52
N VAL A 23 -6.77 -27.06 -9.33
CA VAL A 23 -5.72 -26.19 -8.84
C VAL A 23 -6.44 -25.17 -7.97
N LEU A 24 -6.56 -25.47 -6.68
CA LEU A 24 -6.82 -24.43 -5.67
C LEU A 24 -5.58 -23.53 -5.69
N GLY A 25 -5.59 -22.56 -6.60
CA GLY A 25 -4.74 -21.41 -6.48
C GLY A 25 -5.05 -20.79 -5.13
N SER A 26 -4.14 -20.97 -4.18
CA SER A 26 -4.14 -20.18 -2.95
C SER A 26 -4.05 -18.71 -3.38
N LEU A 27 -5.22 -18.10 -3.55
CA LEU A 27 -5.36 -16.66 -3.63
C LEU A 27 -4.95 -16.15 -2.25
N THR A 28 -3.66 -15.91 -2.05
CA THR A 28 -3.19 -15.09 -0.96
C THR A 28 -3.87 -13.76 -1.17
N LEU A 29 -4.96 -13.55 -0.46
CA LEU A 29 -5.50 -12.22 -0.20
C LEU A 29 -4.41 -11.46 0.54
N LEU A 30 -3.47 -10.87 -0.22
CA LEU A 30 -2.76 -9.70 0.24
C LEU A 30 -3.88 -8.75 0.64
N SER A 31 -4.02 -8.50 1.94
CA SER A 31 -4.86 -7.45 2.48
C SER A 31 -4.25 -6.13 1.97
N SER A 32 -4.57 -5.79 0.74
CA SER A 32 -4.36 -4.44 0.24
C SER A 32 -5.34 -3.59 1.02
N GLY A 33 -4.85 -2.78 1.93
CA GLY A 33 -5.64 -1.70 2.51
C GLY A 33 -6.37 -1.01 1.35
N ALA A 34 -7.64 -0.69 1.52
CA ALA A 34 -8.42 -0.07 0.47
C ALA A 34 -7.68 1.19 0.00
N SER A 35 -7.29 1.21 -1.27
CA SER A 35 -6.68 2.39 -1.87
C SER A 35 -7.76 3.38 -2.28
N SER A 36 -7.51 4.65 -2.07
CA SER A 36 -8.41 5.76 -2.42
C SER A 36 -7.65 6.89 -3.10
N SER A 37 -8.36 7.75 -3.80
CA SER A 37 -7.76 8.94 -4.40
C SER A 37 -7.63 10.06 -3.39
N GLY A 38 -6.48 10.75 -3.41
CA GLY A 38 -6.24 11.98 -2.68
C GLY A 38 -5.71 13.07 -3.60
N HIS A 39 -5.79 14.31 -3.17
CA HIS A 39 -5.28 15.45 -3.90
C HIS A 39 -4.34 16.28 -3.02
N LEU A 40 -3.08 16.39 -3.44
CA LEU A 40 -2.15 17.36 -2.87
C LEU A 40 -2.46 18.72 -3.46
N VAL A 41 -2.94 19.64 -2.63
CA VAL A 41 -3.22 21.02 -3.03
C VAL A 41 -1.97 21.85 -2.81
N THR A 42 -1.28 22.19 -3.89
CA THR A 42 -0.01 22.92 -3.87
C THR A 42 -0.16 24.28 -4.58
N ALA A 43 0.82 25.16 -4.39
CA ALA A 43 0.88 26.42 -5.10
C ALA A 43 0.94 26.26 -6.65
N ASN A 44 1.39 25.10 -7.12
CA ASN A 44 1.47 24.77 -8.56
C ASN A 44 0.19 24.12 -9.09
N GLY A 45 -0.84 23.99 -8.26
CA GLY A 45 -2.11 23.33 -8.56
C GLY A 45 -2.24 21.95 -7.88
N PRO A 46 -3.41 21.32 -8.04
CA PRO A 46 -3.68 20.02 -7.42
C PRO A 46 -2.94 18.88 -8.13
N VAL A 47 -2.40 17.96 -7.35
CA VAL A 47 -1.77 16.73 -7.83
C VAL A 47 -2.57 15.53 -7.30
N SER A 48 -3.10 14.72 -8.20
CA SER A 48 -3.83 13.50 -7.84
C SER A 48 -2.85 12.38 -7.53
N ILE A 49 -3.09 11.68 -6.43
CA ILE A 49 -2.31 10.50 -6.00
C ILE A 49 -3.24 9.40 -5.54
N VAL A 50 -2.81 8.16 -5.68
CA VAL A 50 -3.47 6.97 -5.13
C VAL A 50 -2.88 6.70 -3.75
N ILE A 51 -3.74 6.57 -2.74
CA ILE A 51 -3.32 6.47 -1.35
C ILE A 51 -3.78 5.13 -0.77
N GLU A 52 -2.85 4.34 -0.29
CA GLU A 52 -3.11 3.27 0.66
C GLU A 52 -3.17 3.86 2.06
N VAL A 53 -4.02 3.32 2.93
CA VAL A 53 -4.17 3.85 4.29
C VAL A 53 -3.72 2.82 5.32
N ALA A 54 -2.89 3.26 6.26
CA ALA A 54 -2.48 2.50 7.44
C ALA A 54 -3.20 3.05 8.69
N GLU A 55 -4.31 2.38 9.08
CA GLU A 55 -5.16 2.83 10.18
C GLU A 55 -4.91 2.11 11.50
N THR A 56 -4.59 0.82 11.41
CA THR A 56 -4.32 0.01 12.60
C THR A 56 -2.87 0.19 13.05
N GLU A 57 -2.60 -0.11 14.31
CA GLU A 57 -1.22 -0.08 14.83
C GLU A 57 -0.30 -1.01 14.04
N LYS A 58 -0.78 -2.22 13.72
CA LYS A 58 -0.02 -3.18 12.93
C LYS A 58 0.28 -2.69 11.51
N GLU A 59 -0.70 -2.08 10.84
CA GLU A 59 -0.49 -1.50 9.50
C GLU A 59 0.53 -0.37 9.54
N ARG A 60 0.46 0.51 10.54
CA ARG A 60 1.44 1.58 10.72
C ARG A 60 2.83 1.05 11.07
N GLU A 61 2.93 -0.05 11.83
CA GLU A 61 4.21 -0.68 12.13
C GLU A 61 4.86 -1.26 10.88
N VAL A 62 4.09 -1.89 10.01
CA VAL A 62 4.58 -2.50 8.76
C VAL A 62 4.82 -1.46 7.68
N GLY A 63 3.88 -0.55 7.45
CA GLY A 63 3.98 0.49 6.42
C GLY A 63 4.43 -0.06 5.06
N LEU A 64 5.43 0.57 4.47
CA LEU A 64 6.02 0.20 3.17
C LEU A 64 7.20 -0.79 3.29
N MET A 65 7.37 -1.46 4.43
CA MET A 65 8.42 -2.45 4.62
C MET A 65 8.36 -3.56 3.56
N ASN A 66 9.54 -4.06 3.16
CA ASN A 66 9.74 -5.17 2.23
C ASN A 66 9.18 -4.94 0.82
N ARG A 67 8.84 -3.71 0.45
CA ARG A 67 8.47 -3.35 -0.92
C ARG A 67 9.69 -2.95 -1.72
N ASN A 68 9.84 -3.53 -2.92
CA ASN A 68 10.94 -3.21 -3.84
C ASN A 68 10.67 -1.96 -4.68
N SER A 69 9.40 -1.59 -4.83
CA SER A 69 8.98 -0.40 -5.59
C SER A 69 7.59 0.05 -5.15
N MET A 70 7.27 1.30 -5.47
CA MET A 70 5.93 1.89 -5.39
C MET A 70 5.73 2.75 -6.66
N PRO A 71 4.56 2.68 -7.34
CA PRO A 71 4.25 3.54 -8.47
C PRO A 71 4.46 5.02 -8.16
N ALA A 72 4.82 5.81 -9.18
CA ALA A 72 5.24 7.21 -8.97
C ALA A 72 4.12 8.13 -8.44
N ASP A 73 2.87 7.75 -8.71
CA ASP A 73 1.65 8.44 -8.32
C ASP A 73 0.96 7.83 -7.09
N GLN A 74 1.67 6.97 -6.36
CA GLN A 74 1.16 6.34 -5.14
C GLN A 74 1.86 6.84 -3.87
N GLY A 75 1.15 6.68 -2.75
CA GLY A 75 1.66 6.92 -1.41
C GLY A 75 0.92 6.11 -0.36
N MET A 76 1.42 6.16 0.88
CA MET A 76 0.75 5.57 2.04
C MET A 76 0.49 6.62 3.10
N LEU A 77 -0.77 6.73 3.52
CA LEU A 77 -1.21 7.65 4.55
C LEU A 77 -1.34 6.91 5.89
N PHE A 78 -0.61 7.37 6.88
CA PHE A 78 -0.67 6.88 8.26
C PHE A 78 -1.58 7.79 9.08
N ASP A 79 -2.67 7.27 9.64
CA ASP A 79 -3.49 7.97 10.62
C ASP A 79 -3.12 7.53 12.04
N PHE A 80 -2.52 8.43 12.79
CA PHE A 80 -2.13 8.17 14.18
C PHE A 80 -3.29 8.34 15.17
N LYS A 81 -4.50 8.65 14.68
CA LYS A 81 -5.74 8.83 15.46
C LYS A 81 -5.72 10.00 16.45
N GLN A 82 -4.57 10.49 16.81
CA GLN A 82 -4.36 11.58 17.77
C GLN A 82 -3.28 12.52 17.27
N THR A 83 -3.45 13.81 17.52
CA THR A 83 -2.41 14.82 17.28
C THR A 83 -1.33 14.69 18.35
N ARG A 84 -0.12 14.30 17.95
CA ARG A 84 1.02 14.06 18.84
C ARG A 84 2.34 14.21 18.11
N LEU A 85 3.44 14.25 18.85
CA LEU A 85 4.76 14.09 18.26
C LEU A 85 4.87 12.67 17.67
N VAL A 86 5.24 12.57 16.39
CA VAL A 86 5.42 11.32 15.66
C VAL A 86 6.87 11.13 15.31
N THR A 87 7.32 9.90 15.44
CA THR A 87 8.64 9.45 14.98
C THR A 87 8.48 8.31 14.00
N MET A 88 9.25 8.38 12.91
CA MET A 88 9.30 7.39 11.84
C MET A 88 10.72 6.85 11.71
N TRP A 89 10.89 5.79 10.96
CA TRP A 89 12.16 5.18 10.60
C TRP A 89 12.05 4.48 9.25
N MET A 90 13.19 4.06 8.69
CA MET A 90 13.25 3.34 7.42
C MET A 90 13.58 1.84 7.60
N LYS A 91 13.28 1.28 8.79
CA LYS A 91 13.52 -0.14 9.08
C LYS A 91 12.84 -1.02 8.04
N ASN A 92 13.59 -1.97 7.46
CA ASN A 92 13.11 -2.90 6.41
C ASN A 92 12.46 -2.23 5.19
N THR A 93 12.67 -0.93 4.96
CA THR A 93 12.13 -0.18 3.83
C THR A 93 13.21 -0.01 2.78
N TYR A 94 13.00 -0.59 1.59
CA TYR A 94 14.03 -0.69 0.54
C TYR A 94 14.03 0.46 -0.45
N ILE A 95 12.94 1.23 -0.49
CA ILE A 95 12.80 2.40 -1.38
C ILE A 95 13.02 3.70 -0.60
N PRO A 96 13.71 4.70 -1.19
CA PRO A 96 13.81 6.00 -0.56
C PRO A 96 12.44 6.67 -0.48
N LEU A 97 12.16 7.37 0.62
CA LEU A 97 10.85 7.98 0.85
C LEU A 97 10.96 9.47 1.19
N ASP A 98 9.95 10.23 0.78
CA ASP A 98 9.63 11.53 1.35
C ASP A 98 8.52 11.36 2.39
N MET A 99 8.76 11.78 3.63
CA MET A 99 7.77 11.72 4.71
C MET A 99 7.16 13.11 4.91
N VAL A 100 5.89 13.24 4.58
CA VAL A 100 5.12 14.49 4.67
C VAL A 100 4.29 14.45 5.95
N PHE A 101 4.67 15.25 6.93
CA PHE A 101 4.00 15.35 8.22
C PHE A 101 2.89 16.39 8.15
N MET A 102 1.68 16.05 8.64
CA MET A 102 0.50 16.91 8.51
C MET A 102 -0.29 16.96 9.82
N ASP A 103 -0.91 18.10 10.06
CA ASP A 103 -1.84 18.31 11.16
C ASP A 103 -3.17 17.56 10.97
N GLU A 104 -4.16 17.79 11.85
CA GLU A 104 -5.48 17.15 11.80
C GLU A 104 -6.35 17.62 10.62
N ALA A 105 -6.03 18.78 10.02
CA ALA A 105 -6.70 19.31 8.84
C ALA A 105 -6.01 18.86 7.53
N GLY A 106 -4.95 18.06 7.61
CA GLY A 106 -4.15 17.63 6.47
C GLY A 106 -3.17 18.68 5.95
N THR A 107 -2.94 19.76 6.72
CA THR A 107 -1.97 20.78 6.35
C THR A 107 -0.55 20.29 6.59
N VAL A 108 0.31 20.42 5.62
CA VAL A 108 1.73 20.04 5.71
C VAL A 108 2.44 20.95 6.70
N THR A 109 3.02 20.35 7.73
CA THR A 109 3.81 21.07 8.76
C THR A 109 5.29 20.92 8.54
N HIS A 110 5.74 19.75 8.06
CA HIS A 110 7.14 19.42 7.84
C HIS A 110 7.27 18.33 6.77
N ILE A 111 8.38 18.33 6.04
CA ILE A 111 8.75 17.29 5.07
C ILE A 111 10.17 16.82 5.37
N ALA A 112 10.32 15.52 5.64
CA ALA A 112 11.63 14.87 5.65
C ALA A 112 11.84 14.21 4.29
N ALA A 113 12.62 14.87 3.42
CA ALA A 113 12.82 14.43 2.05
C ALA A 113 13.96 13.39 1.95
N ASN A 114 13.82 12.46 1.03
CA ASN A 114 14.82 11.45 0.66
C ASN A 114 15.37 10.66 1.86
N ALA A 115 14.47 10.21 2.75
CA ALA A 115 14.82 9.32 3.85
C ALA A 115 15.53 8.07 3.31
N GLN A 116 16.67 7.75 3.92
CA GLN A 116 17.57 6.72 3.40
C GLN A 116 17.02 5.31 3.69
N PRO A 117 16.95 4.44 2.68
CA PRO A 117 16.54 3.04 2.86
C PRO A 117 17.31 2.36 3.99
N LEU A 118 16.62 1.51 4.75
CA LEU A 118 17.17 0.67 5.82
C LEU A 118 17.76 1.43 7.02
N SER A 119 17.72 2.78 7.04
CA SER A 119 18.19 3.55 8.19
C SER A 119 17.30 3.30 9.42
N LEU A 120 17.93 3.20 10.57
CA LEU A 120 17.27 3.14 11.88
C LEU A 120 17.26 4.50 12.58
N ASP A 121 17.75 5.53 11.92
CA ASP A 121 17.70 6.89 12.45
C ASP A 121 16.25 7.35 12.63
N ILE A 122 16.02 8.07 13.72
CA ILE A 122 14.71 8.60 14.04
C ILE A 122 14.42 9.83 13.19
N ILE A 123 13.33 9.79 12.44
CA ILE A 123 12.81 10.91 11.65
C ILE A 123 11.63 11.50 12.43
N SER A 124 11.81 12.69 13.01
CA SER A 124 10.81 13.35 13.84
C SER A 124 9.90 14.27 13.03
N SER A 125 8.62 14.34 13.40
CA SER A 125 7.65 15.32 12.89
C SER A 125 7.97 16.77 13.30
N ARG A 126 8.90 16.98 14.23
CA ARG A 126 9.31 18.29 14.79
C ARG A 126 8.19 19.07 15.49
N GLY A 127 6.99 18.55 15.54
CA GLY A 127 5.82 19.13 16.19
C GLY A 127 4.67 18.13 16.21
N PRO A 128 3.55 18.44 16.89
CA PRO A 128 2.39 17.59 16.92
C PRO A 128 1.76 17.46 15.52
N VAL A 129 1.51 16.22 15.07
CA VAL A 129 0.85 15.89 13.81
C VAL A 129 -0.12 14.74 14.01
N ARG A 130 -1.09 14.61 13.14
CA ARG A 130 -2.03 13.50 13.12
C ARG A 130 -1.72 12.51 11.99
N TYR A 131 -1.25 13.02 10.87
CA TYR A 131 -1.02 12.21 9.67
C TYR A 131 0.43 12.28 9.21
N VAL A 132 0.88 11.18 8.59
CA VAL A 132 2.11 11.16 7.79
C VAL A 132 1.75 10.56 6.44
N LEU A 133 2.14 11.21 5.35
CA LEU A 133 2.07 10.64 4.01
C LEU A 133 3.47 10.29 3.54
N GLU A 134 3.69 9.01 3.26
CA GLU A 134 4.91 8.52 2.63
C GLU A 134 4.74 8.53 1.12
N LEU A 135 5.68 9.14 0.42
CA LEU A 135 5.78 9.21 -1.04
C LEU A 135 7.15 8.66 -1.46
N ASN A 136 7.29 8.30 -2.75
CA ASN A 136 8.63 8.00 -3.28
C ASN A 136 9.59 9.16 -3.06
N GLY A 137 10.86 8.86 -2.76
CA GLY A 137 11.89 9.89 -2.57
C GLY A 137 11.97 10.85 -3.75
N GLY A 138 12.00 12.14 -3.45
CA GLY A 138 11.99 13.22 -4.44
C GLY A 138 10.60 13.59 -5.00
N ALA A 139 9.53 12.88 -4.59
CA ALA A 139 8.19 13.19 -5.05
C ALA A 139 7.69 14.54 -4.53
N ALA A 140 7.98 14.88 -3.28
CA ALA A 140 7.61 16.17 -2.72
C ALA A 140 8.18 17.34 -3.54
N ALA A 141 9.46 17.25 -3.91
CA ALA A 141 10.10 18.27 -4.76
C ALA A 141 9.48 18.30 -6.17
N ARG A 142 9.22 17.16 -6.78
CA ARG A 142 8.59 17.04 -8.10
C ARG A 142 7.19 17.65 -8.14
N TYR A 143 6.42 17.50 -7.06
CA TYR A 143 5.08 18.10 -6.93
C TYR A 143 5.11 19.55 -6.47
N GLY A 144 6.28 20.06 -6.06
CA GLY A 144 6.42 21.40 -5.49
C GLY A 144 5.78 21.54 -4.11
N LEU A 145 5.63 20.42 -3.39
CA LEU A 145 4.99 20.36 -2.08
C LEU A 145 5.84 21.06 -1.01
N LYS A 146 5.19 21.86 -0.17
CA LYS A 146 5.81 22.68 0.87
C LYS A 146 4.98 22.69 2.15
N PRO A 147 5.58 23.02 3.30
CA PRO A 147 4.80 23.38 4.49
C PRO A 147 3.77 24.47 4.17
N GLY A 148 2.54 24.29 4.64
CA GLY A 148 1.37 25.11 4.35
C GLY A 148 0.49 24.58 3.22
N ASP A 149 0.98 23.70 2.34
CA ASP A 149 0.15 22.96 1.38
C ASP A 149 -0.72 21.93 2.12
N ARG A 150 -1.66 21.29 1.41
CA ARG A 150 -2.64 20.41 2.05
C ARG A 150 -2.89 19.14 1.25
N LEU A 151 -3.14 18.05 1.98
CA LEU A 151 -3.73 16.84 1.45
C LEU A 151 -5.25 16.86 1.64
N GLU A 152 -5.99 16.73 0.55
CA GLU A 152 -7.42 16.43 0.55
C GLU A 152 -7.63 14.93 0.34
N HIS A 153 -8.26 14.29 1.30
CA HIS A 153 -8.50 12.84 1.28
C HIS A 153 -9.76 12.53 2.11
N PRO A 154 -10.59 11.53 1.74
CA PRO A 154 -11.83 11.22 2.47
C PRO A 154 -11.65 10.95 3.96
N MET A 155 -10.48 10.50 4.39
CA MET A 155 -10.13 10.26 5.79
C MET A 155 -9.83 11.54 6.58
N ILE A 156 -9.47 12.62 5.91
CA ILE A 156 -9.09 13.89 6.53
C ILE A 156 -10.33 14.80 6.55
N PRO A 157 -10.74 15.31 7.72
CA PRO A 157 -11.87 16.23 7.78
C PRO A 157 -11.65 17.45 6.87
N ALA A 158 -12.71 17.86 6.16
CA ALA A 158 -12.64 19.10 5.39
C ALA A 158 -12.31 20.28 6.31
N ALA A 159 -11.45 21.19 5.86
CA ALA A 159 -11.19 22.42 6.58
C ALA A 159 -12.50 23.21 6.74
N LYS A 160 -12.77 23.66 7.96
CA LYS A 160 -13.93 24.51 8.27
C LYS A 160 -13.72 25.92 7.76
#